data_24df767bfa0dce2f978961e5b5943563
#
_entry.id   24df767bfa0dce2f978961e5b5943563
#
_cell.length_a   1.000
_cell.length_b   1.000
_cell.length_c   1.000
_cell.angle_alpha   90.00
_cell.angle_beta   90.00
_cell.angle_gamma   90.00
#
_symmetry.space_group_name_H-M   'P 1'
#
loop_
_entity.id
_entity.type
_entity.pdbx_description
1 polymer ?
#
loop_
_entity_poly.entity_id
_entity_poly.type
_entity_poly.pdbx_seq_one_letter_code
_entity_poly.pdbx_strand_id
1 'polypeptide(L)'
;MSAAASPTPAAQPPRRAGGGRWLFGCLGVFLVLLIALGAAGWWFVVRPFQQMAAVVQEVATIQQLDQRVTNVEPYTPPEGSELSEDQVTRYVSVLRSVRDDLDVRLAQLEERYRDIGGRQPELMDVPRLASAYVDLFRMLVQAKEAQVAALNAEGFSLAEYRWVRSQVLIAAGLQGAGYDLSSFVQALADGQDPTAPAPAPAAAPAANRELVQAYGDEFDELAFLALLGL
;
A
#
# COMPACT_ATOMS: atom_id res chain seq x y z
N MET A 1 89.24 -33.71 54.07
CA MET A 1 87.98 -33.29 54.74
C MET A 1 87.31 -32.28 53.83
N SER A 2 86.38 -32.74 52.97
CA SER A 2 85.61 -31.89 52.04
C SER A 2 84.17 -31.82 52.54
N ALA A 3 83.71 -30.64 52.84
CA ALA A 3 82.37 -30.41 53.21
C ALA A 3 81.48 -30.23 51.94
N ALA A 4 80.49 -31.03 51.82
CA ALA A 4 79.52 -30.95 50.74
C ALA A 4 78.52 -29.89 51.06
N ALA A 5 78.36 -28.88 50.11
CA ALA A 5 77.34 -27.84 50.15
C ALA A 5 76.04 -28.42 49.64
N SER A 6 74.96 -28.25 50.43
CA SER A 6 73.59 -28.62 50.05
C SER A 6 73.00 -27.58 49.08
N PRO A 7 72.26 -27.95 48.03
CA PRO A 7 71.62 -27.05 47.15
C PRO A 7 70.35 -26.43 47.77
N THR A 8 70.21 -25.06 47.60
CA THR A 8 69.08 -24.31 48.00
C THR A 8 67.89 -24.57 47.06
N PRO A 9 66.65 -24.79 47.54
CA PRO A 9 65.49 -25.00 46.67
C PRO A 9 65.10 -23.69 46.01
N ALA A 10 64.93 -23.74 44.68
CA ALA A 10 64.46 -22.61 43.85
C ALA A 10 63.01 -22.22 44.18
N ALA A 11 62.80 -20.97 44.45
CA ALA A 11 61.47 -20.38 44.68
C ALA A 11 60.60 -20.46 43.41
N GLN A 12 59.41 -21.07 43.51
CA GLN A 12 58.43 -21.15 42.48
C GLN A 12 57.73 -19.75 42.33
N PRO A 13 57.55 -19.23 41.10
CA PRO A 13 56.82 -17.97 40.91
C PRO A 13 55.33 -18.13 41.18
N PRO A 14 54.65 -17.12 41.71
CA PRO A 14 53.21 -17.17 42.02
C PRO A 14 52.38 -17.35 40.77
N ARG A 15 51.51 -18.37 40.77
CA ARG A 15 50.49 -18.57 39.73
C ARG A 15 49.50 -17.39 39.75
N ARG A 16 49.53 -16.58 38.71
CA ARG A 16 48.52 -15.54 38.45
C ARG A 16 47.19 -16.21 38.12
N ALA A 17 46.34 -16.39 39.10
CA ALA A 17 44.93 -16.76 38.96
C ALA A 17 44.14 -15.43 38.72
N GLY A 18 44.05 -14.94 37.51
CA GLY A 18 43.37 -13.67 37.20
C GLY A 18 42.64 -13.60 35.86
N GLY A 19 42.70 -14.64 35.02
CA GLY A 19 42.14 -14.59 33.65
C GLY A 19 40.64 -14.86 33.53
N GLY A 20 40.02 -15.58 34.49
CA GLY A 20 38.62 -15.99 34.34
C GLY A 20 37.56 -14.91 34.49
N ARG A 21 37.78 -13.97 35.41
CA ARG A 21 36.77 -12.92 35.70
C ARG A 21 36.60 -11.92 34.57
N TRP A 22 37.66 -11.67 33.79
CA TRP A 22 37.60 -10.77 32.63
C TRP A 22 36.86 -11.40 31.43
N LEU A 23 37.04 -12.69 31.21
CA LEU A 23 36.34 -13.45 30.17
C LEU A 23 34.82 -13.50 30.44
N PHE A 24 34.38 -13.66 31.68
CA PHE A 24 32.96 -13.65 32.04
C PHE A 24 32.34 -12.24 31.88
N GLY A 25 33.10 -11.18 32.12
CA GLY A 25 32.69 -9.79 31.88
C GLY A 25 32.48 -9.49 30.38
N CYS A 26 33.47 -9.89 29.55
CA CYS A 26 33.35 -9.73 28.10
C CYS A 26 32.21 -10.55 27.48
N LEU A 27 32.00 -11.80 27.95
CA LEU A 27 30.90 -12.65 27.50
C LEU A 27 29.53 -12.03 27.87
N GLY A 28 29.43 -11.50 29.09
CA GLY A 28 28.19 -10.80 29.53
C GLY A 28 27.87 -9.58 28.69
N VAL A 29 28.86 -8.75 28.40
CA VAL A 29 28.67 -7.54 27.51
C VAL A 29 28.31 -7.99 26.11
N PHE A 30 28.93 -9.01 25.56
CA PHE A 30 28.62 -9.54 24.23
C PHE A 30 27.18 -10.10 24.16
N LEU A 31 26.73 -10.80 25.18
CA LEU A 31 25.36 -11.31 25.26
C LEU A 31 24.34 -10.18 25.31
N VAL A 32 24.60 -9.14 26.12
CA VAL A 32 23.73 -7.95 26.19
C VAL A 32 23.68 -7.24 24.84
N LEU A 33 24.80 -7.11 24.14
CA LEU A 33 24.85 -6.54 22.79
C LEU A 33 24.06 -7.38 21.78
N LEU A 34 24.15 -8.70 21.83
CA LEU A 34 23.35 -9.58 20.95
C LEU A 34 21.86 -9.45 21.22
N ILE A 35 21.46 -9.38 22.50
CA ILE A 35 20.05 -9.17 22.87
C ILE A 35 19.57 -7.79 22.40
N ALA A 36 20.36 -6.74 22.59
CA ALA A 36 20.05 -5.39 22.15
C ALA A 36 19.92 -5.30 20.61
N LEU A 37 20.86 -5.92 19.87
CA LEU A 37 20.80 -6.00 18.40
C LEU A 37 19.62 -6.84 17.91
N GLY A 38 19.32 -7.96 18.60
CA GLY A 38 18.14 -8.78 18.31
C GLY A 38 16.83 -8.01 18.56
N ALA A 39 16.74 -7.29 19.67
CA ALA A 39 15.59 -6.46 19.99
C ALA A 39 15.44 -5.28 19.01
N ALA A 40 16.54 -4.62 18.64
CA ALA A 40 16.56 -3.57 17.62
C ALA A 40 16.15 -4.13 16.26
N GLY A 41 16.72 -5.26 15.83
CA GLY A 41 16.34 -5.93 14.58
C GLY A 41 14.87 -6.32 14.54
N TRP A 42 14.35 -6.87 15.64
CA TRP A 42 12.93 -7.17 15.78
C TRP A 42 12.06 -5.92 15.68
N TRP A 43 12.42 -4.85 16.39
CA TRP A 43 11.63 -3.62 16.44
C TRP A 43 11.66 -2.85 15.12
N PHE A 44 12.82 -2.75 14.47
CA PHE A 44 13.00 -1.94 13.26
C PHE A 44 12.78 -2.69 11.95
N VAL A 45 12.91 -4.03 11.94
CA VAL A 45 12.81 -4.82 10.71
C VAL A 45 11.61 -5.75 10.76
N VAL A 46 11.54 -6.67 11.73
CA VAL A 46 10.55 -7.75 11.71
C VAL A 46 9.13 -7.20 11.93
N ARG A 47 8.96 -6.26 12.84
CA ARG A 47 7.64 -5.69 13.16
C ARG A 47 7.00 -4.94 11.99
N PRO A 48 7.68 -4.03 11.26
CA PRO A 48 7.12 -3.41 10.06
C PRO A 48 6.83 -4.42 8.94
N PHE A 49 7.67 -5.46 8.76
CA PHE A 49 7.39 -6.52 7.79
C PHE A 49 6.13 -7.32 8.12
N GLN A 50 5.88 -7.62 9.39
CA GLN A 50 4.62 -8.26 9.82
C GLN A 50 3.40 -7.38 9.55
N GLN A 51 3.51 -6.06 9.71
CA GLN A 51 2.44 -5.11 9.37
C GLN A 51 2.19 -5.09 7.87
N MET A 52 3.23 -5.14 7.04
CA MET A 52 3.08 -5.26 5.57
C MET A 52 2.42 -6.58 5.14
N ALA A 53 2.74 -7.69 5.78
CA ALA A 53 2.08 -8.96 5.50
C ALA A 53 0.57 -8.92 5.81
N ALA A 54 0.15 -8.20 6.85
CA ALA A 54 -1.26 -7.95 7.13
C ALA A 54 -1.94 -7.12 6.03
N VAL A 55 -1.24 -6.14 5.46
CA VAL A 55 -1.74 -5.34 4.32
C VAL A 55 -1.97 -6.19 3.07
N VAL A 56 -1.09 -7.15 2.78
CA VAL A 56 -1.29 -8.08 1.66
C VAL A 56 -2.58 -8.90 1.84
N GLN A 57 -2.92 -9.28 3.07
CA GLN A 57 -4.19 -9.93 3.35
C GLN A 57 -5.39 -8.99 3.21
N GLU A 58 -5.27 -7.72 3.64
CA GLU A 58 -6.32 -6.71 3.44
C GLU A 58 -6.55 -6.41 1.95
N VAL A 59 -5.48 -6.36 1.16
CA VAL A 59 -5.56 -6.17 -0.29
C VAL A 59 -6.25 -7.36 -0.99
N ALA A 60 -6.06 -8.60 -0.54
CA ALA A 60 -6.81 -9.75 -1.02
C ALA A 60 -8.33 -9.62 -0.78
N THR A 61 -8.76 -8.79 0.17
CA THR A 61 -10.19 -8.50 0.38
C THR A 61 -10.80 -7.63 -0.72
N ILE A 62 -10.01 -6.88 -1.50
CA ILE A 62 -10.53 -6.01 -2.59
C ILE A 62 -11.36 -6.83 -3.59
N GLN A 63 -10.90 -8.03 -3.96
CA GLN A 63 -11.66 -8.92 -4.85
C GLN A 63 -12.96 -9.41 -4.21
N GLN A 64 -12.98 -9.60 -2.89
CA GLN A 64 -14.19 -9.96 -2.16
C GLN A 64 -15.18 -8.80 -2.07
N LEU A 65 -14.70 -7.55 -2.09
CA LEU A 65 -15.54 -6.37 -2.12
C LEU A 65 -16.35 -6.29 -3.42
N ASP A 66 -15.76 -6.62 -4.55
CA ASP A 66 -16.49 -6.68 -5.84
C ASP A 66 -17.70 -7.64 -5.79
N GLN A 67 -17.62 -8.72 -4.99
CA GLN A 67 -18.73 -9.66 -4.81
C GLN A 67 -19.88 -9.09 -3.96
N ARG A 68 -19.70 -7.95 -3.30
CA ARG A 68 -20.74 -7.26 -2.54
C ARG A 68 -21.60 -6.32 -3.39
N VAL A 69 -21.29 -6.18 -4.68
CA VAL A 69 -22.15 -5.48 -5.62
C VAL A 69 -23.42 -6.29 -5.81
N THR A 70 -24.56 -5.69 -5.49
CA THR A 70 -25.86 -6.39 -5.44
C THR A 70 -26.46 -6.64 -6.81
N ASN A 71 -26.18 -5.72 -7.77
CA ASN A 71 -26.62 -5.91 -9.16
C ASN A 71 -25.62 -6.84 -9.86
N VAL A 72 -26.04 -8.09 -10.06
CA VAL A 72 -25.25 -9.13 -10.76
C VAL A 72 -25.72 -9.36 -12.19
N GLU A 73 -26.60 -8.50 -12.71
CA GLU A 73 -27.10 -8.63 -14.08
C GLU A 73 -25.97 -8.48 -15.10
N PRO A 74 -25.92 -9.36 -16.11
CA PRO A 74 -24.94 -9.23 -17.18
C PRO A 74 -25.25 -7.97 -17.98
N TYR A 75 -24.20 -7.17 -18.24
CA TYR A 75 -24.31 -5.95 -19.04
C TYR A 75 -23.84 -6.22 -20.47
N THR A 76 -24.67 -5.84 -21.45
CA THR A 76 -24.31 -5.89 -22.87
C THR A 76 -24.17 -4.46 -23.38
N PRO A 77 -22.94 -4.07 -23.79
CA PRO A 77 -22.72 -2.73 -24.36
C PRO A 77 -23.55 -2.50 -25.63
N PRO A 78 -24.04 -1.27 -25.88
CA PRO A 78 -24.70 -0.93 -27.11
C PRO A 78 -23.74 -1.03 -28.32
N GLU A 79 -24.26 -1.38 -29.51
CA GLU A 79 -23.44 -1.58 -30.71
C GLU A 79 -22.59 -0.36 -31.09
N GLY A 80 -23.09 0.87 -30.86
CA GLY A 80 -22.37 2.12 -31.10
C GLY A 80 -21.38 2.51 -30.03
N SER A 81 -21.28 1.76 -28.92
CA SER A 81 -20.47 2.11 -27.75
C SER A 81 -20.79 3.53 -27.20
N GLU A 82 -22.01 4.02 -27.43
CA GLU A 82 -22.46 5.32 -26.95
C GLU A 82 -22.92 5.24 -25.49
N LEU A 83 -22.48 6.23 -24.71
CA LEU A 83 -22.91 6.44 -23.33
C LEU A 83 -24.29 7.12 -23.31
N SER A 84 -25.12 6.76 -22.35
CA SER A 84 -26.31 7.55 -22.03
C SER A 84 -25.97 8.62 -20.99
N GLU A 85 -26.74 9.70 -20.99
CA GLU A 85 -26.63 10.78 -19.99
C GLU A 85 -26.83 10.23 -18.56
N ASP A 86 -27.77 9.31 -18.38
CA ASP A 86 -28.03 8.61 -17.11
C ASP A 86 -26.78 7.86 -16.63
N GLN A 87 -26.10 7.11 -17.50
CA GLN A 87 -24.88 6.39 -17.15
C GLN A 87 -23.76 7.32 -16.72
N VAL A 88 -23.56 8.45 -17.41
CA VAL A 88 -22.53 9.43 -17.03
C VAL A 88 -22.88 10.09 -15.70
N THR A 89 -24.14 10.48 -15.50
CA THR A 89 -24.63 11.07 -14.25
C THR A 89 -24.41 10.14 -13.06
N ARG A 90 -24.84 8.87 -13.17
CA ARG A 90 -24.63 7.85 -12.13
C ARG A 90 -23.15 7.58 -11.87
N TYR A 91 -22.33 7.54 -12.93
CA TYR A 91 -20.89 7.34 -12.81
C TYR A 91 -20.21 8.48 -12.02
N VAL A 92 -20.53 9.73 -12.36
CA VAL A 92 -20.02 10.91 -11.65
C VAL A 92 -20.51 10.90 -10.19
N SER A 93 -21.76 10.49 -9.92
CA SER A 93 -22.30 10.34 -8.56
C SER A 93 -21.49 9.33 -7.73
N VAL A 94 -21.11 8.18 -8.31
CA VAL A 94 -20.23 7.19 -7.66
C VAL A 94 -18.89 7.83 -7.31
N LEU A 95 -18.24 8.53 -8.26
CA LEU A 95 -16.93 9.15 -8.02
C LEU A 95 -17.01 10.24 -6.93
N ARG A 96 -18.08 11.06 -6.90
CA ARG A 96 -18.30 12.04 -5.81
C ARG A 96 -18.39 11.36 -4.45
N SER A 97 -19.19 10.30 -4.34
CA SER A 97 -19.36 9.57 -3.09
C SER A 97 -18.03 9.01 -2.57
N VAL A 98 -17.19 8.49 -3.47
CA VAL A 98 -15.85 8.01 -3.13
C VAL A 98 -14.93 9.16 -2.71
N ARG A 99 -14.96 10.29 -3.45
CA ARG A 99 -14.17 11.47 -3.10
C ARG A 99 -14.51 11.99 -1.72
N ASP A 100 -15.80 12.18 -1.44
CA ASP A 100 -16.26 12.74 -0.18
C ASP A 100 -15.85 11.88 1.03
N ASP A 101 -15.88 10.54 0.87
CA ASP A 101 -15.34 9.63 1.89
C ASP A 101 -13.81 9.73 2.03
N LEU A 102 -13.09 9.84 0.91
CA LEU A 102 -11.63 9.95 0.90
C LEU A 102 -11.14 11.28 1.48
N ASP A 103 -11.78 12.40 1.20
CA ASP A 103 -11.37 13.73 1.68
C ASP A 103 -11.33 13.77 3.22
N VAL A 104 -12.33 13.18 3.87
CA VAL A 104 -12.36 13.07 5.34
C VAL A 104 -11.17 12.26 5.85
N ARG A 105 -10.83 11.16 5.19
CA ARG A 105 -9.74 10.25 5.59
C ARG A 105 -8.36 10.83 5.30
N LEU A 106 -8.21 11.51 4.17
CA LEU A 106 -6.97 12.21 3.82
C LEU A 106 -6.64 13.30 4.83
N ALA A 107 -7.63 14.11 5.24
CA ALA A 107 -7.44 15.11 6.26
C ALA A 107 -6.97 14.49 7.61
N GLN A 108 -7.53 13.35 8.00
CA GLN A 108 -7.10 12.62 9.19
C GLN A 108 -5.68 12.06 9.06
N LEU A 109 -5.31 11.56 7.87
CA LEU A 109 -3.98 11.03 7.58
C LEU A 109 -2.93 12.16 7.60
N GLU A 110 -3.23 13.27 6.95
CA GLU A 110 -2.37 14.47 6.91
C GLU A 110 -2.11 15.00 8.32
N GLU A 111 -3.16 15.13 9.15
CA GLU A 111 -3.02 15.55 10.55
C GLU A 111 -2.10 14.60 11.33
N ARG A 112 -2.25 13.28 11.15
CA ARG A 112 -1.46 12.26 11.85
C ARG A 112 0.02 12.28 11.48
N TYR A 113 0.35 12.63 10.23
CA TYR A 113 1.71 12.55 9.69
C TYR A 113 2.31 13.93 9.33
N ARG A 114 1.67 15.01 9.74
CA ARG A 114 2.08 16.39 9.44
C ARG A 114 3.54 16.69 9.80
N ASP A 115 3.99 16.19 10.93
CA ASP A 115 5.34 16.41 11.44
C ASP A 115 6.44 15.68 10.65
N ILE A 116 6.09 14.65 9.87
CA ILE A 116 7.04 13.93 9.00
C ILE A 116 7.08 14.56 7.60
N GLY A 117 5.94 15.01 7.07
CA GLY A 117 5.83 15.55 5.71
C GLY A 117 6.60 16.85 5.47
N GLY A 118 6.94 17.60 6.53
CA GLY A 118 7.63 18.90 6.44
C GLY A 118 9.15 18.86 6.52
N ARG A 119 9.77 17.68 6.69
CA ARG A 119 11.24 17.54 6.86
C ARG A 119 11.79 16.30 6.15
N GLN A 120 13.11 16.24 5.99
CA GLN A 120 13.74 15.01 5.50
C GLN A 120 13.62 13.89 6.55
N PRO A 121 13.14 12.69 6.15
CA PRO A 121 13.00 11.57 7.06
C PRO A 121 14.35 11.11 7.62
N GLU A 122 14.38 10.81 8.90
CA GLU A 122 15.53 10.21 9.59
C GLU A 122 15.33 8.70 9.81
N LEU A 123 16.41 7.98 10.17
CA LEU A 123 16.33 6.55 10.46
C LEU A 123 15.31 6.21 11.57
N MET A 124 15.09 7.13 12.51
CA MET A 124 14.11 6.97 13.58
C MET A 124 12.67 7.09 13.09
N ASP A 125 12.44 7.66 11.90
CA ASP A 125 11.11 7.79 11.31
C ASP A 125 10.67 6.55 10.52
N VAL A 126 11.57 5.59 10.25
CA VAL A 126 11.29 4.38 9.46
C VAL A 126 10.03 3.63 9.96
N PRO A 127 9.82 3.38 11.26
CA PRO A 127 8.61 2.73 11.73
C PRO A 127 7.34 3.54 11.47
N ARG A 128 7.42 4.88 11.56
CA ARG A 128 6.29 5.79 11.30
C ARG A 128 5.96 5.88 9.81
N LEU A 129 6.98 5.89 8.96
CA LEU A 129 6.80 5.82 7.50
C LEU A 129 6.15 4.48 7.10
N ALA A 130 6.59 3.36 7.66
CA ALA A 130 5.96 2.07 7.43
C ALA A 130 4.48 2.09 7.85
N SER A 131 4.15 2.71 9.00
CA SER A 131 2.76 2.88 9.44
C SER A 131 1.95 3.77 8.50
N ALA A 132 2.55 4.84 7.95
CA ALA A 132 1.88 5.71 6.98
C ALA A 132 1.54 4.97 5.69
N TYR A 133 2.42 4.10 5.20
CA TYR A 133 2.13 3.22 4.05
C TYR A 133 0.98 2.25 4.35
N VAL A 134 0.96 1.64 5.53
CA VAL A 134 -0.14 0.75 5.95
C VAL A 134 -1.47 1.51 5.99
N ASP A 135 -1.48 2.71 6.58
CA ASP A 135 -2.68 3.56 6.66
C ASP A 135 -3.15 4.00 5.25
N LEU A 136 -2.22 4.29 4.33
CA LEU A 136 -2.54 4.59 2.94
C LEU A 136 -3.21 3.40 2.23
N PHE A 137 -2.68 2.19 2.41
CA PHE A 137 -3.29 0.98 1.84
C PHE A 137 -4.69 0.71 2.41
N ARG A 138 -4.88 0.88 3.72
CA ARG A 138 -6.21 0.78 4.34
C ARG A 138 -7.18 1.79 3.76
N MET A 139 -6.73 3.02 3.52
CA MET A 139 -7.54 4.05 2.87
C MET A 139 -7.99 3.61 1.47
N LEU A 140 -7.14 2.95 0.68
CA LEU A 140 -7.53 2.40 -0.62
C LEU A 140 -8.60 1.30 -0.50
N VAL A 141 -8.48 0.40 0.48
CA VAL A 141 -9.51 -0.63 0.75
C VAL A 141 -10.85 0.04 1.13
N GLN A 142 -10.79 1.06 1.97
CA GLN A 142 -11.98 1.81 2.40
C GLN A 142 -12.60 2.61 1.24
N ALA A 143 -11.78 3.19 0.36
CA ALA A 143 -12.26 3.82 -0.87
C ALA A 143 -13.00 2.81 -1.77
N LYS A 144 -12.50 1.58 -1.85
CA LYS A 144 -13.16 0.50 -2.56
C LYS A 144 -14.49 0.09 -1.90
N GLU A 145 -14.56 0.08 -0.57
CA GLU A 145 -15.82 -0.14 0.16
C GLU A 145 -16.85 0.97 -0.14
N ALA A 146 -16.41 2.23 -0.13
CA ALA A 146 -17.24 3.38 -0.49
C ALA A 146 -17.72 3.26 -1.95
N GLN A 147 -16.84 2.85 -2.88
CA GLN A 147 -17.23 2.60 -4.27
C GLN A 147 -18.33 1.53 -4.37
N VAL A 148 -18.16 0.39 -3.71
CA VAL A 148 -19.18 -0.69 -3.74
C VAL A 148 -20.51 -0.22 -3.16
N ALA A 149 -20.49 0.56 -2.07
CA ALA A 149 -21.69 1.15 -1.51
C ALA A 149 -22.38 2.11 -2.51
N ALA A 150 -21.59 2.96 -3.18
CA ALA A 150 -22.09 3.89 -4.20
C ALA A 150 -22.63 3.15 -5.45
N LEU A 151 -21.94 2.10 -5.92
CA LEU A 151 -22.44 1.24 -7.01
C LEU A 151 -23.80 0.65 -6.69
N ASN A 152 -23.98 0.16 -5.46
CA ASN A 152 -25.26 -0.39 -5.00
C ASN A 152 -26.35 0.68 -4.91
N ALA A 153 -26.01 1.88 -4.46
CA ALA A 153 -26.97 3.02 -4.39
C ALA A 153 -27.43 3.48 -5.77
N GLU A 154 -26.51 3.51 -6.74
CA GLU A 154 -26.78 3.91 -8.12
C GLU A 154 -27.29 2.76 -9.01
N GLY A 155 -27.39 1.53 -8.46
CA GLY A 155 -27.89 0.35 -9.16
C GLY A 155 -26.99 -0.19 -10.26
N PHE A 156 -25.70 0.18 -10.28
CA PHE A 156 -24.75 -0.37 -11.23
C PHE A 156 -24.45 -1.85 -11.01
N SER A 157 -24.38 -2.61 -12.11
CA SER A 157 -23.59 -3.84 -12.08
C SER A 157 -22.12 -3.50 -12.27
N LEU A 158 -21.23 -4.36 -11.76
CA LEU A 158 -19.78 -4.15 -11.90
C LEU A 158 -19.36 -4.14 -13.38
N ALA A 159 -20.01 -4.94 -14.20
CA ALA A 159 -19.74 -5.01 -15.63
C ALA A 159 -20.14 -3.69 -16.34
N GLU A 160 -21.32 -3.14 -16.04
CA GLU A 160 -21.76 -1.85 -16.57
C GLU A 160 -20.85 -0.73 -16.12
N TYR A 161 -20.53 -0.64 -14.81
CA TYR A 161 -19.64 0.38 -14.27
C TYR A 161 -18.27 0.39 -14.95
N ARG A 162 -17.65 -0.77 -15.08
CA ARG A 162 -16.33 -0.91 -15.75
C ARG A 162 -16.38 -0.47 -17.21
N TRP A 163 -17.46 -0.81 -17.90
CA TRP A 163 -17.65 -0.38 -19.28
C TRP A 163 -17.84 1.13 -19.37
N VAL A 164 -18.73 1.73 -18.56
CA VAL A 164 -18.96 3.18 -18.52
C VAL A 164 -17.66 3.92 -18.20
N ARG A 165 -16.94 3.49 -17.16
CA ARG A 165 -15.63 4.05 -16.83
C ARG A 165 -14.67 4.03 -18.03
N SER A 166 -14.57 2.89 -18.73
CA SER A 166 -13.72 2.77 -19.91
C SER A 166 -14.11 3.79 -20.99
N GLN A 167 -15.41 3.92 -21.30
CA GLN A 167 -15.89 4.88 -22.30
C GLN A 167 -15.66 6.32 -21.88
N VAL A 168 -15.86 6.66 -20.60
CA VAL A 168 -15.58 8.00 -20.07
C VAL A 168 -14.09 8.34 -20.17
N LEU A 169 -13.20 7.44 -19.77
CA LEU A 169 -11.74 7.65 -19.87
C LEU A 169 -11.29 7.83 -21.33
N ILE A 170 -11.85 7.04 -22.26
CA ILE A 170 -11.57 7.17 -23.69
C ILE A 170 -12.06 8.55 -24.18
N ALA A 171 -13.27 8.98 -23.81
CA ALA A 171 -13.86 10.25 -24.20
C ALA A 171 -13.11 11.47 -23.64
N ALA A 172 -12.58 11.34 -22.42
CA ALA A 172 -11.73 12.36 -21.78
C ALA A 172 -10.29 12.40 -22.34
N GLY A 173 -9.92 11.50 -23.27
CA GLY A 173 -8.55 11.44 -23.80
C GLY A 173 -7.53 10.82 -22.85
N LEU A 174 -7.97 10.19 -21.77
CA LEU A 174 -7.14 9.54 -20.75
C LEU A 174 -6.90 8.06 -21.06
N GLN A 175 -6.79 7.74 -22.35
CA GLN A 175 -6.63 6.38 -22.85
C GLN A 175 -5.29 5.78 -22.39
N GLY A 176 -5.35 4.52 -21.94
CA GLY A 176 -4.17 3.79 -21.49
C GLY A 176 -3.61 4.21 -20.13
N ALA A 177 -4.19 5.22 -19.48
CA ALA A 177 -3.78 5.67 -18.15
C ALA A 177 -4.62 5.04 -17.02
N GLY A 178 -5.76 4.43 -17.35
CA GLY A 178 -6.66 3.86 -16.33
C GLY A 178 -6.16 2.52 -15.81
N TYR A 179 -5.84 2.45 -14.53
CA TYR A 179 -5.58 1.20 -13.83
C TYR A 179 -6.84 0.76 -13.11
N ASP A 180 -7.23 -0.49 -13.26
CA ASP A 180 -8.19 -1.10 -12.33
C ASP A 180 -7.39 -1.54 -11.09
N LEU A 181 -7.72 -1.00 -9.92
CA LEU A 181 -7.04 -1.32 -8.67
C LEU A 181 -7.01 -2.83 -8.41
N SER A 182 -8.11 -3.53 -8.71
CA SER A 182 -8.20 -4.98 -8.55
C SER A 182 -7.20 -5.70 -9.48
N SER A 183 -7.11 -5.28 -10.74
CA SER A 183 -6.18 -5.84 -11.71
C SER A 183 -4.72 -5.49 -11.39
N PHE A 184 -4.46 -4.28 -10.90
CA PHE A 184 -3.14 -3.85 -10.44
C PHE A 184 -2.65 -4.72 -9.28
N VAL A 185 -3.50 -4.93 -8.28
CA VAL A 185 -3.21 -5.77 -7.13
C VAL A 185 -2.99 -7.23 -7.54
N GLN A 186 -3.80 -7.75 -8.45
CA GLN A 186 -3.64 -9.10 -8.98
C GLN A 186 -2.29 -9.25 -9.71
N ALA A 187 -1.93 -8.30 -10.58
CA ALA A 187 -0.66 -8.32 -11.27
C ALA A 187 0.54 -8.34 -10.31
N LEU A 188 0.48 -7.52 -9.23
CA LEU A 188 1.50 -7.54 -8.17
C LEU A 188 1.56 -8.89 -7.45
N ALA A 189 0.41 -9.50 -7.14
CA ALA A 189 0.35 -10.80 -6.46
C ALA A 189 0.93 -11.92 -7.34
N ASP A 190 0.71 -11.83 -8.66
CA ASP A 190 1.19 -12.80 -9.65
C ASP A 190 2.65 -12.52 -10.10
N GLY A 191 3.29 -11.47 -9.59
CA GLY A 191 4.65 -11.05 -9.96
C GLY A 191 4.75 -10.54 -11.40
N GLN A 192 3.63 -10.07 -11.97
CA GLN A 192 3.56 -9.48 -13.29
C GLN A 192 3.80 -7.97 -13.22
N ASP A 193 4.22 -7.37 -14.36
CA ASP A 193 4.34 -5.92 -14.46
C ASP A 193 2.95 -5.27 -14.54
N PRO A 194 2.48 -4.59 -13.49
CA PRO A 194 1.17 -3.96 -13.48
C PRO A 194 1.09 -2.73 -14.41
N THR A 195 2.23 -2.29 -14.96
CA THR A 195 2.31 -1.10 -15.84
C THR A 195 2.33 -1.46 -17.31
N ALA A 196 2.17 -2.75 -17.65
CA ALA A 196 2.15 -3.20 -19.05
C ALA A 196 1.04 -2.46 -19.81
N PRO A 197 1.36 -1.79 -20.95
CA PRO A 197 0.39 -0.98 -21.66
C PRO A 197 -0.74 -1.86 -22.22
N ALA A 198 -1.98 -1.50 -21.88
CA ALA A 198 -3.15 -2.09 -22.53
C ALA A 198 -3.18 -1.71 -24.02
N PRO A 199 -3.73 -2.55 -24.89
CA PRO A 199 -3.89 -2.21 -26.31
C PRO A 199 -4.66 -0.90 -26.44
N ALA A 200 -4.21 -0.03 -27.37
CA ALA A 200 -4.84 1.26 -27.59
C ALA A 200 -6.32 1.07 -27.95
N PRO A 201 -7.26 1.66 -27.19
CA PRO A 201 -8.68 1.54 -27.47
C PRO A 201 -9.06 2.30 -28.75
N ALA A 202 -10.22 1.95 -29.32
CA ALA A 202 -10.81 2.70 -30.44
C ALA A 202 -11.11 4.14 -30.00
N ALA A 203 -11.15 5.07 -30.96
CA ALA A 203 -11.52 6.46 -30.68
C ALA A 203 -12.94 6.53 -30.11
N ALA A 204 -13.15 7.42 -29.11
CA ALA A 204 -14.47 7.62 -28.53
C ALA A 204 -15.48 8.14 -29.57
N PRO A 205 -16.75 7.69 -29.52
CA PRO A 205 -17.84 8.34 -30.22
C PRO A 205 -17.92 9.85 -29.92
N ALA A 206 -18.32 10.66 -30.90
CA ALA A 206 -18.44 12.11 -30.72
C ALA A 206 -19.43 12.46 -29.58
N ALA A 207 -20.56 11.75 -29.53
CA ALA A 207 -21.57 11.91 -28.47
C ALA A 207 -20.98 11.68 -27.06
N ASN A 208 -20.11 10.70 -26.87
CA ASN A 208 -19.48 10.47 -25.57
C ASN A 208 -18.58 11.62 -25.15
N ARG A 209 -17.84 12.22 -26.10
CA ARG A 209 -17.00 13.38 -25.81
C ARG A 209 -17.82 14.59 -25.37
N GLU A 210 -18.94 14.86 -26.04
CA GLU A 210 -19.84 15.94 -25.68
C GLU A 210 -20.45 15.76 -24.30
N LEU A 211 -20.90 14.52 -23.98
CA LEU A 211 -21.42 14.18 -22.65
C LEU A 211 -20.36 14.35 -21.55
N VAL A 212 -19.15 13.88 -21.75
CA VAL A 212 -18.07 13.99 -20.76
C VAL A 212 -17.60 15.42 -20.61
N GLN A 213 -17.54 16.22 -21.69
CA GLN A 213 -17.20 17.64 -21.64
C GLN A 213 -18.23 18.47 -20.85
N ALA A 214 -19.50 18.07 -20.80
CA ALA A 214 -20.50 18.73 -19.97
C ALA A 214 -20.18 18.67 -18.46
N TYR A 215 -19.36 17.71 -18.04
CA TYR A 215 -18.85 17.55 -16.67
C TYR A 215 -17.39 18.01 -16.53
N GLY A 216 -16.81 18.72 -17.51
CA GLY A 216 -15.38 18.97 -17.67
C GLY A 216 -14.65 19.31 -16.38
N ASP A 217 -14.93 20.47 -15.75
CA ASP A 217 -14.23 20.92 -14.54
C ASP A 217 -14.38 19.92 -13.38
N GLU A 218 -15.55 19.35 -13.22
CA GLU A 218 -15.83 18.38 -12.16
C GLU A 218 -15.13 17.04 -12.43
N PHE A 219 -15.14 16.60 -13.70
CA PHE A 219 -14.45 15.36 -14.04
C PHE A 219 -12.94 15.48 -13.87
N ASP A 220 -12.34 16.64 -14.12
CA ASP A 220 -10.90 16.87 -13.90
C ASP A 220 -10.52 16.67 -12.43
N GLU A 221 -11.38 17.12 -11.48
CA GLU A 221 -11.19 16.87 -10.05
C GLU A 221 -11.30 15.37 -9.68
N LEU A 222 -12.15 14.63 -10.38
CA LEU A 222 -12.45 13.22 -10.13
C LEU A 222 -11.57 12.26 -10.96
N ALA A 223 -10.82 12.77 -11.95
CA ALA A 223 -10.08 11.96 -12.92
C ALA A 223 -9.09 11.01 -12.27
N PHE A 224 -8.45 11.43 -11.16
CA PHE A 224 -7.54 10.56 -10.42
C PHE A 224 -8.24 9.31 -9.87
N LEU A 225 -9.43 9.43 -9.34
CA LEU A 225 -10.23 8.29 -8.84
C LEU A 225 -10.63 7.37 -10.00
N ALA A 226 -11.10 7.97 -11.10
CA ALA A 226 -11.42 7.24 -12.32
C ALA A 226 -10.21 6.44 -12.86
N LEU A 227 -9.00 7.01 -12.80
CA LEU A 227 -7.76 6.34 -13.21
C LEU A 227 -7.38 5.18 -12.28
N LEU A 228 -7.65 5.29 -10.99
CA LEU A 228 -7.40 4.23 -10.01
C LEU A 228 -8.43 3.09 -10.07
N GLY A 229 -9.51 3.24 -10.84
CA GLY A 229 -10.57 2.23 -10.90
C GLY A 229 -11.55 2.29 -9.73
N LEU A 230 -11.59 3.43 -9.08
CA LEU A 230 -12.53 3.76 -8.00
C LEU A 230 -13.77 4.43 -8.55
#